data_78b23171a4c2bbc5ad3a591925588efc
#
_entry.id   78b23171a4c2bbc5ad3a591925588efc
#
_cell.length_a   1.000
_cell.length_b   1.000
_cell.length_c   1.000
_cell.angle_alpha   90.00
_cell.angle_beta   90.00
_cell.angle_gamma   90.00
#
_symmetry.space_group_name_H-M   'P 1'
#
loop_
_entity.id
_entity.type
_entity.pdbx_description
1 polymer ?
#
loop_
_entity_poly.entity_id
_entity_poly.type
_entity_poly.pdbx_seq_one_letter_code
_entity_poly.pdbx_strand_id
1 'polypeptide(L)'
;MTYNHHYSINLLKKMLEIYSPSGKEKNLSSFLFNEFESTRFERVWMDKAGNVYGEIGSGTPAVLLCGHMDTVPGWIPVKIEGGKLFGRGAVDAKASLAAMISAALNLESEMSRGKIIVACVVDEEGKGKGIKQLIHENISVNYAIFGEPSGIKNITFAYKGHLKLKISCKTMTGHVGAQHLLPNAIEKGFELWNKIKNICEQKYKSPFGIFYSLTPTLVGISSRRTTGSIPDKCTLNIDLRLPPTINCRKAMKIIGNLIEDFRKENYGLTVNLRVTNRVEPYVARRDTIVVKALKEAIFEEIGEEAKLLRKTGTGDMNIFGTYFKIPVATYGPGNSTLSHTFNEYINIKEYLTSIKIYKRAVKKILESACRT
;
A
#
# COMPACT_ATOMS: atom_id res chain seq x y z
N MET A 1 -2.25 -25.24 -22.61
CA MET A 1 -3.60 -24.86 -22.13
C MET A 1 -3.68 -23.33 -22.13
N THR A 2 -4.75 -22.76 -22.66
CA THR A 2 -4.98 -21.32 -22.53
C THR A 2 -5.68 -21.08 -21.20
N TYR A 3 -5.12 -20.24 -20.33
CA TYR A 3 -5.74 -19.87 -19.07
C TYR A 3 -6.93 -18.94 -19.37
N ASN A 4 -8.11 -19.53 -19.47
CA ASN A 4 -9.33 -18.85 -19.92
C ASN A 4 -9.99 -18.03 -18.78
N HIS A 5 -11.08 -17.35 -19.11
CA HIS A 5 -11.84 -16.55 -18.16
C HIS A 5 -12.32 -17.37 -16.93
N HIS A 6 -12.69 -18.66 -17.15
CA HIS A 6 -13.15 -19.53 -16.06
C HIS A 6 -12.03 -19.78 -15.05
N TYR A 7 -10.81 -20.08 -15.53
CA TYR A 7 -9.64 -20.23 -14.66
C TYR A 7 -9.39 -18.97 -13.83
N SER A 8 -9.36 -17.80 -14.48
CA SER A 8 -9.06 -16.55 -13.82
C SER A 8 -10.08 -16.16 -12.75
N ILE A 9 -11.38 -16.36 -13.04
CA ILE A 9 -12.46 -16.12 -12.05
C ILE A 9 -12.35 -17.10 -10.88
N ASN A 10 -12.06 -18.37 -11.16
CA ASN A 10 -11.95 -19.40 -10.12
C ASN A 10 -10.71 -19.18 -9.24
N LEU A 11 -9.58 -18.77 -9.82
CA LEU A 11 -8.38 -18.39 -9.07
C LEU A 11 -8.69 -17.26 -8.08
N LEU A 12 -9.27 -16.16 -8.56
CA LEU A 12 -9.63 -15.05 -7.68
C LEU A 12 -10.63 -15.49 -6.59
N LYS A 13 -11.66 -16.27 -6.96
CA LYS A 13 -12.65 -16.78 -6.01
C LYS A 13 -11.97 -17.60 -4.89
N LYS A 14 -11.10 -18.56 -5.23
CA LYS A 14 -10.35 -19.35 -4.26
C LYS A 14 -9.45 -18.48 -3.37
N MET A 15 -8.78 -17.49 -3.95
CA MET A 15 -7.96 -16.54 -3.17
C MET A 15 -8.82 -15.75 -2.16
N LEU A 16 -10.06 -15.38 -2.52
CA LEU A 16 -10.98 -14.68 -1.62
C LEU A 16 -11.53 -15.59 -0.52
N GLU A 17 -11.77 -16.86 -0.82
CA GLU A 17 -12.23 -17.87 0.15
C GLU A 17 -11.17 -18.18 1.23
N ILE A 18 -9.90 -17.90 0.95
CA ILE A 18 -8.82 -18.04 1.94
C ILE A 18 -8.66 -16.72 2.69
N TYR A 19 -9.12 -16.68 3.95
CA TYR A 19 -8.99 -15.50 4.80
C TYR A 19 -7.54 -15.27 5.21
N SER A 20 -6.96 -14.14 4.81
CA SER A 20 -5.54 -13.81 4.96
C SER A 20 -5.29 -12.38 5.48
N PRO A 21 -5.77 -12.00 6.67
CA PRO A 21 -5.39 -10.71 7.23
C PRO A 21 -3.88 -10.66 7.53
N SER A 22 -3.30 -9.44 7.52
CA SER A 22 -1.87 -9.23 7.75
C SER A 22 -1.34 -10.02 8.95
N GLY A 23 -0.28 -10.79 8.72
CA GLY A 23 0.32 -11.73 9.68
C GLY A 23 -0.35 -13.12 9.75
N LYS A 24 -1.38 -13.40 8.92
CA LYS A 24 -2.06 -14.70 8.82
C LYS A 24 -2.16 -15.22 7.39
N GLU A 25 -1.20 -14.89 6.55
CA GLU A 25 -1.21 -15.19 5.11
C GLU A 25 -0.79 -16.62 4.77
N LYS A 26 -0.25 -17.39 5.72
CA LYS A 26 0.34 -18.70 5.49
C LYS A 26 -0.49 -19.64 4.60
N ASN A 27 -1.80 -19.71 4.81
CA ASN A 27 -2.67 -20.60 4.03
C ASN A 27 -2.77 -20.12 2.58
N LEU A 28 -2.83 -18.81 2.35
CA LEU A 28 -2.85 -18.25 1.01
C LEU A 28 -1.49 -18.36 0.32
N SER A 29 -0.39 -18.16 1.06
CA SER A 29 0.98 -18.42 0.55
C SER A 29 1.13 -19.88 0.09
N SER A 30 0.70 -20.85 0.91
CA SER A 30 0.74 -22.26 0.54
C SER A 30 -0.15 -22.58 -0.67
N PHE A 31 -1.35 -22.01 -0.73
CA PHE A 31 -2.23 -22.15 -1.90
C PHE A 31 -1.58 -21.61 -3.17
N LEU A 32 -1.04 -20.39 -3.13
CA LEU A 32 -0.41 -19.76 -4.30
C LEU A 32 0.87 -20.49 -4.72
N PHE A 33 1.66 -20.98 -3.77
CA PHE A 33 2.82 -21.80 -4.07
C PHE A 33 2.45 -23.06 -4.86
N ASN A 34 1.47 -23.83 -4.37
CA ASN A 34 0.98 -25.03 -5.04
C ASN A 34 0.32 -24.73 -6.39
N GLU A 35 -0.43 -23.61 -6.48
CA GLU A 35 -1.03 -23.18 -7.74
C GLU A 35 0.05 -22.86 -8.77
N PHE A 36 1.14 -22.17 -8.38
CA PHE A 36 2.25 -21.84 -9.27
C PHE A 36 2.99 -23.12 -9.72
N GLU A 37 3.28 -24.04 -8.82
CA GLU A 37 3.88 -25.36 -9.12
C GLU A 37 3.05 -26.18 -10.11
N SER A 38 1.71 -26.05 -10.07
CA SER A 38 0.79 -26.79 -10.96
C SER A 38 0.55 -26.10 -12.31
N THR A 39 1.12 -24.90 -12.52
CA THR A 39 0.94 -24.09 -13.74
C THR A 39 2.24 -24.03 -14.56
N ARG A 40 2.37 -23.03 -15.44
CA ARG A 40 3.51 -22.88 -16.36
C ARG A 40 4.61 -21.97 -15.82
N PHE A 41 4.65 -21.68 -14.51
CA PHE A 41 5.80 -21.05 -13.93
C PHE A 41 7.01 -22.01 -13.98
N GLU A 42 8.11 -21.57 -14.58
CA GLU A 42 9.33 -22.37 -14.75
C GLU A 42 10.14 -22.50 -13.45
N ARG A 43 10.01 -21.50 -12.60
CA ARG A 43 10.63 -21.48 -11.27
C ARG A 43 9.65 -20.90 -10.25
N VAL A 44 9.48 -21.63 -9.13
CA VAL A 44 8.61 -21.23 -8.03
C VAL A 44 9.41 -21.27 -6.73
N TRP A 45 9.28 -20.25 -5.90
CA TRP A 45 9.92 -20.25 -4.58
C TRP A 45 9.14 -19.41 -3.57
N MET A 46 9.44 -19.63 -2.31
CA MET A 46 8.90 -18.85 -1.19
C MET A 46 10.08 -18.33 -0.36
N ASP A 47 9.99 -17.07 0.07
CA ASP A 47 11.01 -16.48 0.93
C ASP A 47 10.68 -16.61 2.44
N LYS A 48 11.60 -16.12 3.28
CA LYS A 48 11.48 -16.19 4.74
C LYS A 48 10.32 -15.37 5.33
N ALA A 49 9.80 -14.38 4.58
CA ALA A 49 8.64 -13.62 4.99
C ALA A 49 7.33 -14.35 4.70
N GLY A 50 7.35 -15.32 3.77
CA GLY A 50 6.20 -16.03 3.25
C GLY A 50 5.69 -15.44 1.93
N ASN A 51 6.46 -14.57 1.27
CA ASN A 51 6.16 -14.15 -0.09
C ASN A 51 6.32 -15.34 -1.04
N VAL A 52 5.44 -15.42 -2.04
CA VAL A 52 5.50 -16.46 -3.09
C VAL A 52 5.87 -15.81 -4.40
N TYR A 53 6.76 -16.45 -5.12
CA TYR A 53 7.27 -15.98 -6.40
C TYR A 53 7.10 -17.03 -7.48
N GLY A 54 6.74 -16.59 -8.68
CA GLY A 54 6.75 -17.41 -9.89
C GLY A 54 7.47 -16.68 -11.02
N GLU A 55 8.37 -17.36 -11.71
CA GLU A 55 9.15 -16.85 -12.83
C GLU A 55 8.78 -17.56 -14.13
N ILE A 56 8.63 -16.81 -15.21
CA ILE A 56 8.40 -17.28 -16.59
C ILE A 56 9.43 -16.63 -17.49
N GLY A 57 10.09 -17.41 -18.34
CA GLY A 57 11.12 -16.95 -19.27
C GLY A 57 12.46 -16.69 -18.58
N SER A 58 13.44 -16.23 -19.33
CA SER A 58 14.81 -16.03 -18.86
C SER A 58 15.48 -14.81 -19.47
N GLY A 59 16.58 -14.36 -18.84
CA GLY A 59 17.38 -13.23 -19.34
C GLY A 59 16.79 -11.87 -19.04
N THR A 60 17.07 -10.91 -19.91
CA THR A 60 16.65 -9.51 -19.82
C THR A 60 15.85 -9.08 -21.05
N PRO A 61 14.92 -8.12 -20.93
CA PRO A 61 14.54 -7.41 -19.69
C PRO A 61 13.70 -8.27 -18.74
N ALA A 62 13.78 -7.95 -17.43
CA ALA A 62 12.98 -8.59 -16.40
C ALA A 62 11.89 -7.62 -15.90
N VAL A 63 10.62 -8.08 -15.91
CA VAL A 63 9.45 -7.33 -15.43
C VAL A 63 8.93 -7.96 -14.16
N LEU A 64 8.83 -7.17 -13.08
CA LEU A 64 8.19 -7.57 -11.84
C LEU A 64 6.71 -7.17 -11.86
N LEU A 65 5.84 -8.12 -11.60
CA LEU A 65 4.44 -7.92 -11.25
C LEU A 65 4.29 -8.20 -9.76
N CYS A 66 4.10 -7.17 -8.95
CA CYS A 66 4.07 -7.29 -7.49
C CYS A 66 2.70 -6.89 -6.95
N GLY A 67 2.08 -7.76 -6.17
CA GLY A 67 0.82 -7.48 -5.48
C GLY A 67 0.77 -8.16 -4.12
N HIS A 68 0.04 -7.56 -3.18
CA HIS A 68 -0.08 -8.14 -1.84
C HIS A 68 -1.22 -9.16 -1.74
N MET A 69 -1.01 -10.15 -0.88
CA MET A 69 -1.97 -11.22 -0.65
C MET A 69 -2.73 -11.07 0.68
N ASP A 70 -2.27 -10.17 1.54
CA ASP A 70 -2.96 -9.89 2.79
C ASP A 70 -4.10 -8.90 2.61
N THR A 71 -4.93 -8.80 3.63
CA THR A 71 -6.07 -7.90 3.70
C THR A 71 -6.18 -7.29 5.11
N VAL A 72 -6.94 -6.21 5.23
CA VAL A 72 -7.40 -5.78 6.56
C VAL A 72 -8.33 -6.84 7.17
N PRO A 73 -8.49 -6.88 8.52
CA PRO A 73 -9.44 -7.76 9.18
C PRO A 73 -10.90 -7.51 8.76
N GLY A 74 -11.74 -8.52 8.88
CA GLY A 74 -13.17 -8.47 8.59
C GLY A 74 -13.53 -9.39 7.42
N TRP A 75 -14.12 -10.53 7.73
CA TRP A 75 -14.57 -11.49 6.73
C TRP A 75 -15.77 -10.95 5.96
N ILE A 76 -15.80 -11.20 4.65
CA ILE A 76 -16.93 -10.94 3.76
C ILE A 76 -17.24 -12.26 3.04
N PRO A 77 -18.49 -12.77 3.09
CA PRO A 77 -18.87 -13.97 2.36
C PRO A 77 -18.59 -13.87 0.86
N VAL A 78 -17.91 -14.88 0.32
CA VAL A 78 -17.55 -14.91 -1.09
C VAL A 78 -18.77 -15.37 -1.91
N LYS A 79 -19.25 -14.51 -2.80
CA LYS A 79 -20.35 -14.81 -3.70
C LYS A 79 -20.21 -14.09 -5.03
N ILE A 80 -20.79 -14.67 -6.07
CA ILE A 80 -20.97 -14.01 -7.36
C ILE A 80 -22.44 -13.64 -7.50
N GLU A 81 -22.73 -12.37 -7.71
CA GLU A 81 -24.08 -11.86 -7.87
C GLU A 81 -24.08 -10.62 -8.76
N GLY A 82 -24.99 -10.56 -9.75
CA GLY A 82 -25.11 -9.40 -10.64
C GLY A 82 -23.82 -9.04 -11.38
N GLY A 83 -23.00 -10.04 -11.77
CA GLY A 83 -21.72 -9.79 -12.44
C GLY A 83 -20.61 -9.25 -11.55
N LYS A 84 -20.79 -9.30 -10.23
CA LYS A 84 -19.85 -8.88 -9.21
C LYS A 84 -19.39 -10.09 -8.38
N LEU A 85 -18.11 -10.10 -8.03
CA LEU A 85 -17.53 -11.07 -7.11
C LEU A 85 -17.21 -10.35 -5.80
N PHE A 86 -17.94 -10.73 -4.75
CA PHE A 86 -17.80 -10.17 -3.40
C PHE A 86 -16.79 -10.98 -2.59
N GLY A 87 -16.10 -10.32 -1.69
CA GLY A 87 -15.15 -10.95 -0.76
C GLY A 87 -14.13 -9.94 -0.22
N ARG A 88 -13.57 -10.19 0.95
CA ARG A 88 -12.49 -9.36 1.49
C ARG A 88 -11.23 -9.52 0.63
N GLY A 89 -10.71 -8.40 0.10
CA GLY A 89 -9.61 -8.38 -0.87
C GLY A 89 -10.08 -8.40 -2.33
N ALA A 90 -11.40 -8.41 -2.59
CA ALA A 90 -11.93 -8.36 -3.95
C ALA A 90 -11.53 -7.07 -4.71
N VAL A 91 -11.22 -6.01 -3.98
CA VAL A 91 -10.68 -4.77 -4.52
C VAL A 91 -9.23 -4.60 -4.06
N ASP A 92 -8.95 -4.81 -2.78
CA ASP A 92 -7.68 -4.44 -2.15
C ASP A 92 -6.97 -5.68 -1.54
N ALA A 93 -6.02 -6.31 -2.28
CA ALA A 93 -5.79 -6.15 -3.72
C ALA A 93 -5.68 -7.52 -4.42
N LYS A 94 -6.39 -8.55 -3.91
CA LYS A 94 -6.34 -9.92 -4.47
C LYS A 94 -6.79 -9.97 -5.94
N ALA A 95 -7.72 -9.08 -6.37
CA ALA A 95 -8.12 -9.03 -7.78
C ALA A 95 -6.96 -8.55 -8.66
N SER A 96 -6.20 -7.54 -8.24
CA SER A 96 -5.01 -7.09 -8.97
C SER A 96 -3.97 -8.19 -9.05
N LEU A 97 -3.72 -8.89 -7.95
CA LEU A 97 -2.76 -10.00 -7.89
C LEU A 97 -3.19 -11.18 -8.79
N ALA A 98 -4.45 -11.62 -8.70
CA ALA A 98 -4.98 -12.69 -9.54
C ALA A 98 -4.96 -12.33 -11.05
N ALA A 99 -5.18 -11.03 -11.38
CA ALA A 99 -5.06 -10.54 -12.74
C ALA A 99 -3.62 -10.59 -13.26
N MET A 100 -2.64 -10.24 -12.43
CA MET A 100 -1.21 -10.35 -12.77
C MET A 100 -0.78 -11.80 -13.00
N ILE A 101 -1.18 -12.73 -12.13
CA ILE A 101 -0.94 -14.16 -12.28
C ILE A 101 -1.51 -14.66 -13.61
N SER A 102 -2.79 -14.37 -13.87
CA SER A 102 -3.47 -14.78 -15.09
C SER A 102 -2.83 -14.17 -16.35
N ALA A 103 -2.40 -12.91 -16.29
CA ALA A 103 -1.73 -12.24 -17.39
C ALA A 103 -0.36 -12.85 -17.72
N ALA A 104 0.43 -13.15 -16.69
CA ALA A 104 1.75 -13.79 -16.83
C ALA A 104 1.62 -15.16 -17.48
N LEU A 105 0.72 -16.02 -16.98
CA LEU A 105 0.46 -17.34 -17.54
C LEU A 105 -0.05 -17.32 -18.99
N ASN A 106 -0.81 -16.29 -19.37
CA ASN A 106 -1.28 -16.12 -20.76
C ASN A 106 -0.25 -15.50 -21.69
N LEU A 107 0.87 -14.99 -21.17
CA LEU A 107 1.98 -14.45 -21.95
C LEU A 107 3.04 -15.49 -22.28
N GLU A 108 3.16 -16.55 -21.48
CA GLU A 108 4.25 -17.55 -21.56
C GLU A 108 4.48 -18.01 -23.02
N SER A 109 3.44 -18.43 -23.73
CA SER A 109 3.55 -18.92 -25.12
C SER A 109 3.82 -17.83 -26.17
N GLU A 110 3.74 -16.55 -25.81
CA GLU A 110 3.97 -15.41 -26.70
C GLU A 110 5.32 -14.71 -26.45
N MET A 111 6.05 -15.14 -25.42
CA MET A 111 7.34 -14.56 -25.06
C MET A 111 8.45 -15.14 -25.94
N SER A 112 9.18 -14.28 -26.64
CA SER A 112 10.39 -14.67 -27.38
C SER A 112 11.67 -14.45 -26.55
N ARG A 113 11.62 -13.62 -25.52
CA ARG A 113 12.75 -13.27 -24.65
C ARG A 113 12.33 -12.47 -23.42
N GLY A 114 13.27 -12.29 -22.49
CA GLY A 114 13.06 -11.61 -21.23
C GLY A 114 12.33 -12.50 -20.24
N LYS A 115 12.05 -11.97 -19.06
CA LYS A 115 11.34 -12.72 -18.03
C LYS A 115 10.30 -11.91 -17.28
N ILE A 116 9.32 -12.60 -16.77
CA ILE A 116 8.30 -12.07 -15.88
C ILE A 116 8.48 -12.73 -14.52
N ILE A 117 8.50 -11.94 -13.45
CA ILE A 117 8.45 -12.41 -12.09
C ILE A 117 7.13 -11.91 -11.48
N VAL A 118 6.28 -12.82 -11.04
CA VAL A 118 5.10 -12.50 -10.24
C VAL A 118 5.48 -12.66 -8.77
N ALA A 119 5.35 -11.61 -7.99
CA ALA A 119 5.60 -11.61 -6.55
C ALA A 119 4.29 -11.37 -5.78
N CYS A 120 3.88 -12.38 -5.02
CA CYS A 120 2.75 -12.32 -4.10
C CYS A 120 3.30 -11.98 -2.72
N VAL A 121 3.19 -10.73 -2.29
CA VAL A 121 3.82 -10.26 -1.04
C VAL A 121 2.85 -10.27 0.14
N VAL A 122 3.39 -10.41 1.35
CA VAL A 122 2.66 -10.43 2.61
C VAL A 122 2.77 -9.10 3.35
N ASP A 123 1.85 -8.83 4.30
CA ASP A 123 1.93 -7.77 5.32
C ASP A 123 2.03 -6.34 4.73
N GLU A 124 1.42 -6.08 3.57
CA GLU A 124 1.35 -4.71 3.01
C GLU A 124 0.50 -3.81 3.89
N GLU A 125 -0.69 -4.28 4.28
CA GLU A 125 -1.65 -3.60 5.14
C GLU A 125 -1.17 -3.46 6.61
N GLY A 126 -0.04 -4.08 6.92
CA GLY A 126 0.58 -4.07 8.23
C GLY A 126 1.84 -3.20 8.32
N LYS A 127 3.01 -3.82 8.28
CA LYS A 127 4.32 -3.19 8.46
C LYS A 127 5.19 -3.23 7.20
N GLY A 128 4.68 -3.77 6.09
CA GLY A 128 5.41 -3.97 4.84
C GLY A 128 6.56 -4.96 4.99
N LYS A 129 6.36 -6.05 5.72
CA LYS A 129 7.39 -7.09 5.92
C LYS A 129 7.74 -7.77 4.59
N GLY A 130 6.72 -8.05 3.76
CA GLY A 130 6.87 -8.73 2.49
C GLY A 130 7.74 -7.94 1.51
N ILE A 131 7.39 -6.69 1.25
CA ILE A 131 8.17 -5.86 0.31
C ILE A 131 9.60 -5.60 0.80
N LYS A 132 9.82 -5.49 2.11
CA LYS A 132 11.16 -5.35 2.68
C LYS A 132 12.00 -6.61 2.47
N GLN A 133 11.39 -7.79 2.59
CA GLN A 133 12.06 -9.06 2.30
C GLN A 133 12.37 -9.18 0.81
N LEU A 134 11.43 -8.83 -0.10
CA LEU A 134 11.65 -8.81 -1.54
C LEU A 134 12.87 -7.94 -1.90
N ILE A 135 13.00 -6.77 -1.29
CA ILE A 135 14.16 -5.89 -1.47
C ILE A 135 15.45 -6.57 -0.98
N HIS A 136 15.37 -7.27 0.15
CA HIS A 136 16.54 -7.98 0.72
C HIS A 136 16.99 -9.16 -0.14
N GLU A 137 16.07 -9.85 -0.82
CA GLU A 137 16.38 -10.90 -1.81
C GLU A 137 17.13 -10.35 -3.04
N ASN A 138 17.15 -9.01 -3.21
CA ASN A 138 17.85 -8.31 -4.29
C ASN A 138 17.53 -8.89 -5.69
N ILE A 139 16.25 -9.15 -5.95
CA ILE A 139 15.79 -9.72 -7.23
C ILE A 139 16.13 -8.74 -8.37
N SER A 140 16.89 -9.22 -9.35
CA SER A 140 17.29 -8.39 -10.50
C SER A 140 16.13 -8.18 -11.45
N VAL A 141 15.59 -6.95 -11.49
CA VAL A 141 14.51 -6.56 -12.38
C VAL A 141 14.76 -5.18 -12.99
N ASN A 142 14.25 -4.97 -14.19
CA ASN A 142 14.42 -3.72 -14.94
C ASN A 142 13.18 -2.81 -14.83
N TYR A 143 12.01 -3.39 -14.66
CA TYR A 143 10.71 -2.71 -14.65
C TYR A 143 9.80 -3.35 -13.61
N ALA A 144 8.87 -2.56 -13.03
CA ALA A 144 7.89 -3.12 -12.11
C ALA A 144 6.50 -2.50 -12.27
N ILE A 145 5.46 -3.33 -12.11
CA ILE A 145 4.07 -2.91 -11.99
C ILE A 145 3.55 -3.43 -10.66
N PHE A 146 3.01 -2.53 -9.83
CA PHE A 146 2.40 -2.85 -8.55
C PHE A 146 0.88 -2.98 -8.70
N GLY A 147 0.29 -3.98 -8.08
CA GLY A 147 -1.13 -4.31 -8.16
C GLY A 147 -1.94 -3.68 -7.05
N GLU A 148 -2.60 -2.56 -7.34
CA GLU A 148 -3.44 -1.83 -6.40
C GLU A 148 -4.71 -1.31 -7.09
N PRO A 149 -5.84 -1.13 -6.38
CA PRO A 149 -7.06 -0.65 -6.98
C PRO A 149 -6.93 0.79 -7.48
N SER A 150 -6.69 0.93 -8.77
CA SER A 150 -6.63 2.23 -9.48
C SER A 150 -7.90 2.51 -10.30
N GLY A 151 -8.68 1.46 -10.58
CA GLY A 151 -9.69 1.42 -11.65
C GLY A 151 -9.03 1.20 -13.01
N ILE A 152 -9.68 0.44 -13.88
CA ILE A 152 -9.07 -0.05 -15.15
C ILE A 152 -8.60 1.04 -16.12
N LYS A 153 -9.09 2.27 -15.98
CA LYS A 153 -8.74 3.42 -16.82
C LYS A 153 -7.61 4.29 -16.26
N ASN A 154 -7.06 3.92 -15.10
CA ASN A 154 -6.15 4.81 -14.40
C ASN A 154 -4.84 4.14 -14.05
N ILE A 155 -3.77 4.94 -14.05
CA ILE A 155 -2.43 4.54 -13.64
C ILE A 155 -2.02 5.41 -12.45
N THR A 156 -1.71 4.80 -11.32
CA THR A 156 -1.18 5.54 -10.18
C THR A 156 0.34 5.62 -10.30
N PHE A 157 0.87 6.85 -10.31
CA PHE A 157 2.30 7.11 -10.43
C PHE A 157 2.91 7.77 -9.19
N ALA A 158 2.09 8.14 -8.21
CA ALA A 158 2.58 8.85 -7.03
C ALA A 158 1.73 8.54 -5.80
N TYR A 159 2.41 8.40 -4.67
CA TYR A 159 1.82 8.20 -3.36
C TYR A 159 2.43 9.17 -2.35
N LYS A 160 1.63 9.59 -1.36
CA LYS A 160 2.18 10.23 -0.17
C LYS A 160 3.00 9.21 0.63
N GLY A 161 3.92 9.72 1.46
CA GLY A 161 4.51 8.92 2.52
C GLY A 161 3.64 8.92 3.78
N HIS A 162 4.06 8.15 4.78
CA HIS A 162 3.51 8.27 6.12
C HIS A 162 4.58 8.23 7.22
N LEU A 163 4.24 8.88 8.33
CA LEU A 163 4.99 8.81 9.56
C LEU A 163 4.01 8.58 10.70
N LYS A 164 4.00 7.35 11.26
CA LYS A 164 3.14 6.99 12.38
C LYS A 164 3.87 7.24 13.69
N LEU A 165 3.27 8.07 14.54
CA LEU A 165 3.85 8.55 15.78
C LEU A 165 3.03 8.07 16.98
N LYS A 166 3.73 7.68 18.04
CA LYS A 166 3.17 7.50 19.38
C LYS A 166 3.79 8.55 20.28
N ILE A 167 2.95 9.46 20.83
CA ILE A 167 3.36 10.55 21.70
C ILE A 167 2.75 10.31 23.07
N SER A 168 3.56 10.30 24.12
CA SER A 168 3.12 10.12 25.50
C SER A 168 3.41 11.38 26.30
N CYS A 169 2.35 12.04 26.76
CA CYS A 169 2.39 13.14 27.72
C CYS A 169 2.27 12.59 29.14
N LYS A 170 3.15 12.99 30.03
CA LYS A 170 3.14 12.63 31.45
C LYS A 170 3.25 13.86 32.32
N THR A 171 2.47 13.90 33.39
CA THR A 171 2.45 14.95 34.40
C THR A 171 2.48 14.35 35.80
N MET A 172 2.59 15.17 36.84
CA MET A 172 2.34 14.74 38.21
C MET A 172 0.85 14.48 38.41
N THR A 173 0.51 13.50 39.24
CA THR A 173 -0.86 13.25 39.67
C THR A 173 -1.11 13.87 41.05
N GLY A 174 -2.38 14.11 41.36
CA GLY A 174 -2.84 14.62 42.65
C GLY A 174 -4.35 14.50 42.75
N HIS A 175 -4.92 14.95 43.86
CA HIS A 175 -6.37 14.94 44.08
C HIS A 175 -7.07 15.83 43.04
N VAL A 176 -8.22 15.41 42.48
CA VAL A 176 -8.98 16.18 41.49
C VAL A 176 -9.30 17.59 41.93
N GLY A 177 -9.58 17.82 43.21
CA GLY A 177 -9.81 19.16 43.79
C GLY A 177 -8.60 20.11 43.68
N ALA A 178 -7.41 19.60 43.40
CA ALA A 178 -6.18 20.39 43.21
C ALA A 178 -5.84 20.63 41.73
N GLN A 179 -6.79 20.47 40.82
CA GLN A 179 -6.61 20.66 39.37
C GLN A 179 -6.03 22.01 38.97
N HIS A 180 -6.21 23.05 39.75
CA HIS A 180 -5.66 24.39 39.50
C HIS A 180 -4.14 24.49 39.79
N LEU A 181 -3.56 23.50 40.50
CA LEU A 181 -2.14 23.45 40.83
C LEU A 181 -1.33 22.50 39.96
N LEU A 182 -1.98 21.50 39.34
CA LEU A 182 -1.31 20.42 38.63
C LEU A 182 -1.85 20.26 37.19
N PRO A 183 -0.95 20.10 36.21
CA PRO A 183 -1.39 19.92 34.82
C PRO A 183 -2.03 18.54 34.60
N ASN A 184 -3.14 18.52 33.88
CA ASN A 184 -3.83 17.30 33.47
C ASN A 184 -3.21 16.75 32.17
N ALA A 185 -2.70 15.53 32.18
CA ALA A 185 -2.03 14.93 31.03
C ALA A 185 -2.95 14.74 29.82
N ILE A 186 -4.26 14.54 30.01
CA ILE A 186 -5.25 14.42 28.91
C ILE A 186 -5.40 15.77 28.20
N GLU A 187 -5.59 16.84 28.97
CA GLU A 187 -5.74 18.20 28.44
C GLU A 187 -4.46 18.63 27.70
N LYS A 188 -3.28 18.37 28.28
CA LYS A 188 -2.00 18.66 27.65
C LYS A 188 -1.77 17.81 26.39
N GLY A 189 -2.19 16.56 26.37
CA GLY A 189 -2.16 15.73 25.17
C GLY A 189 -3.03 16.32 24.06
N PHE A 190 -4.24 16.75 24.39
CA PHE A 190 -5.16 17.36 23.43
C PHE A 190 -4.68 18.73 22.93
N GLU A 191 -4.09 19.54 23.80
CA GLU A 191 -3.45 20.80 23.44
C GLU A 191 -2.30 20.57 22.44
N LEU A 192 -1.44 19.60 22.71
CA LEU A 192 -0.34 19.23 21.80
C LEU A 192 -0.87 18.74 20.44
N TRP A 193 -1.93 17.92 20.43
CA TRP A 193 -2.59 17.51 19.19
C TRP A 193 -3.06 18.71 18.38
N ASN A 194 -3.73 19.66 19.01
CA ASN A 194 -4.21 20.87 18.33
C ASN A 194 -3.06 21.70 17.75
N LYS A 195 -1.94 21.84 18.47
CA LYS A 195 -0.74 22.51 17.96
C LYS A 195 -0.16 21.78 16.73
N ILE A 196 -0.10 20.43 16.75
CA ILE A 196 0.34 19.62 15.59
C ILE A 196 -0.62 19.81 14.40
N LYS A 197 -1.92 19.73 14.62
CA LYS A 197 -2.93 19.94 13.59
C LYS A 197 -2.81 21.33 12.97
N ASN A 198 -2.74 22.36 13.81
CA ASN A 198 -2.66 23.75 13.36
C ASN A 198 -1.42 24.04 12.54
N ILE A 199 -0.24 23.55 12.93
CA ILE A 199 0.98 23.77 12.14
C ILE A 199 0.89 23.11 10.77
N CYS A 200 0.29 21.92 10.67
CA CYS A 200 0.07 21.23 9.40
C CYS A 200 -0.91 22.00 8.50
N GLU A 201 -2.02 22.50 9.07
CA GLU A 201 -3.06 23.20 8.33
C GLU A 201 -2.67 24.64 7.92
N GLN A 202 -1.83 25.30 8.70
CA GLN A 202 -1.43 26.68 8.42
C GLN A 202 -0.13 26.79 7.62
N LYS A 203 0.92 26.07 8.02
CA LYS A 203 2.25 26.19 7.41
C LYS A 203 2.52 25.17 6.30
N TYR A 204 1.87 24.02 6.34
CA TYR A 204 2.14 22.91 5.42
C TYR A 204 0.93 22.49 4.59
N LYS A 205 -0.11 23.29 4.55
CA LYS A 205 -1.21 23.19 3.60
C LYS A 205 -0.75 23.74 2.26
N SER A 206 -0.93 22.98 1.19
CA SER A 206 -0.57 23.40 -0.16
C SER A 206 -1.80 23.94 -0.92
N PRO A 207 -1.67 25.03 -1.69
CA PRO A 207 -2.74 25.51 -2.57
C PRO A 207 -3.04 24.51 -3.71
N PHE A 208 -2.12 23.60 -4.00
CA PHE A 208 -2.27 22.57 -5.04
C PHE A 208 -3.02 21.30 -4.56
N GLY A 209 -3.62 21.36 -3.38
CA GLY A 209 -4.51 20.33 -2.86
C GLY A 209 -3.86 19.39 -1.82
N ILE A 210 -4.67 18.42 -1.38
CA ILE A 210 -4.35 17.56 -0.24
C ILE A 210 -3.15 16.63 -0.46
N PHE A 211 -2.89 16.24 -1.72
CA PHE A 211 -1.72 15.42 -2.05
C PHE A 211 -0.41 16.13 -1.70
N TYR A 212 -0.35 17.44 -1.89
CA TYR A 212 0.84 18.26 -1.63
C TYR A 212 0.88 18.87 -0.22
N SER A 213 -0.12 18.59 0.61
CA SER A 213 -0.21 19.08 1.99
C SER A 213 0.29 18.03 2.99
N LEU A 214 0.91 18.47 4.09
CA LEU A 214 1.15 17.61 5.26
C LEU A 214 -0.18 17.46 5.99
N THR A 215 -0.67 16.21 6.12
CA THR A 215 -2.00 15.97 6.71
C THR A 215 -1.91 15.06 7.92
N PRO A 216 -2.24 15.55 9.13
CA PRO A 216 -2.25 14.76 10.34
C PRO A 216 -3.62 14.13 10.59
N THR A 217 -3.63 12.92 11.14
CA THR A 217 -4.83 12.25 11.63
C THR A 217 -4.56 11.69 13.02
N LEU A 218 -5.36 12.05 14.01
CA LEU A 218 -5.35 11.42 15.33
C LEU A 218 -6.10 10.09 15.20
N VAL A 219 -5.35 8.98 15.19
CA VAL A 219 -5.90 7.63 15.00
C VAL A 219 -6.17 6.89 16.31
N GLY A 220 -5.77 7.48 17.43
CA GLY A 220 -6.08 6.96 18.75
C GLY A 220 -5.60 7.86 19.86
N ILE A 221 -6.37 7.90 20.93
CA ILE A 221 -6.02 8.55 22.19
C ILE A 221 -6.33 7.59 23.34
N SER A 222 -5.45 7.49 24.31
CA SER A 222 -5.66 6.65 25.48
C SER A 222 -5.05 7.27 26.74
N SER A 223 -5.72 7.07 27.85
CA SER A 223 -5.26 7.48 29.17
C SER A 223 -5.58 6.39 30.19
N ARG A 224 -4.91 6.41 31.32
CA ARG A 224 -5.28 5.58 32.45
C ARG A 224 -6.56 6.15 33.08
N ARG A 225 -7.55 5.30 33.32
CA ARG A 225 -8.71 5.69 34.14
C ARG A 225 -8.25 5.91 35.59
N THR A 226 -8.56 7.08 36.12
CA THR A 226 -8.29 7.43 37.52
C THR A 226 -9.62 7.73 38.21
N THR A 227 -9.73 7.37 39.50
CA THR A 227 -10.88 7.72 40.35
C THR A 227 -10.39 8.70 41.40
N GLY A 228 -10.92 9.96 41.36
CA GLY A 228 -10.55 11.01 42.32
C GLY A 228 -9.16 11.61 42.15
N SER A 229 -8.38 11.22 41.13
CA SER A 229 -7.04 11.73 40.84
C SER A 229 -6.96 12.39 39.47
N ILE A 230 -6.10 13.40 39.31
CA ILE A 230 -5.78 14.04 38.03
C ILE A 230 -5.05 13.02 37.15
N PRO A 231 -5.46 12.83 35.89
CA PRO A 231 -4.77 11.95 34.93
C PRO A 231 -3.32 12.36 34.73
N ASP A 232 -2.40 11.42 34.98
CA ASP A 232 -0.95 11.62 34.92
C ASP A 232 -0.33 11.19 33.58
N LYS A 233 -1.11 10.54 32.70
CA LYS A 233 -0.63 10.05 31.41
C LYS A 233 -1.70 10.11 30.34
N CYS A 234 -1.32 10.63 29.15
CA CYS A 234 -2.09 10.56 27.93
C CYS A 234 -1.19 10.07 26.79
N THR A 235 -1.69 9.17 25.96
CA THR A 235 -0.98 8.69 24.78
C THR A 235 -1.77 8.99 23.54
N LEU A 236 -1.13 9.64 22.56
CA LEU A 236 -1.67 9.96 21.24
C LEU A 236 -1.03 9.04 20.20
N ASN A 237 -1.83 8.46 19.32
CA ASN A 237 -1.35 7.81 18.11
C ASN A 237 -1.74 8.69 16.92
N ILE A 238 -0.75 9.13 16.15
CA ILE A 238 -0.94 10.08 15.05
C ILE A 238 -0.38 9.47 13.78
N ASP A 239 -1.14 9.53 12.68
CA ASP A 239 -0.68 9.23 11.32
C ASP A 239 -0.49 10.55 10.56
N LEU A 240 0.74 10.84 10.18
CA LEU A 240 1.07 11.99 9.32
C LEU A 240 1.23 11.51 7.89
N ARG A 241 0.42 12.03 6.96
CA ARG A 241 0.58 11.77 5.53
C ARG A 241 1.48 12.81 4.90
N LEU A 242 2.63 12.36 4.39
CA LEU A 242 3.73 13.21 3.93
C LEU A 242 3.60 13.51 2.43
N PRO A 243 3.59 14.79 2.01
CA PRO A 243 3.68 15.14 0.60
C PRO A 243 5.08 14.87 0.05
N PRO A 244 5.27 14.81 -1.28
CA PRO A 244 6.59 14.57 -1.90
C PRO A 244 7.70 15.56 -1.49
N THR A 245 7.33 16.75 -1.04
CA THR A 245 8.26 17.81 -0.60
C THR A 245 8.74 17.65 0.84
N ILE A 246 8.17 16.71 1.60
CA ILE A 246 8.48 16.48 3.02
C ILE A 246 8.77 14.99 3.23
N ASN A 247 10.05 14.63 3.37
CA ASN A 247 10.48 13.29 3.75
C ASN A 247 10.29 13.04 5.26
N CYS A 248 10.44 11.78 5.69
CA CYS A 248 10.27 11.39 7.09
C CYS A 248 11.21 12.15 8.04
N ARG A 249 12.45 12.41 7.63
CA ARG A 249 13.44 13.18 8.45
C ARG A 249 12.95 14.61 8.67
N LYS A 250 12.49 15.29 7.62
CA LYS A 250 11.96 16.66 7.70
C LYS A 250 10.70 16.72 8.57
N ALA A 251 9.79 15.76 8.40
CA ALA A 251 8.58 15.66 9.23
C ALA A 251 8.92 15.45 10.71
N MET A 252 9.87 14.57 11.02
CA MET A 252 10.37 14.36 12.39
C MET A 252 10.94 15.64 12.99
N LYS A 253 11.72 16.42 12.22
CA LYS A 253 12.27 17.70 12.68
C LYS A 253 11.16 18.71 13.00
N ILE A 254 10.13 18.80 12.14
CA ILE A 254 8.97 19.69 12.34
C ILE A 254 8.26 19.35 13.67
N ILE A 255 7.92 18.06 13.86
CA ILE A 255 7.21 17.62 15.06
C ILE A 255 8.10 17.68 16.31
N GLY A 256 9.38 17.34 16.17
CA GLY A 256 10.35 17.40 17.27
C GLY A 256 10.51 18.82 17.81
N ASN A 257 10.69 19.81 16.93
CA ASN A 257 10.80 21.21 17.32
C ASN A 257 9.51 21.69 18.04
N LEU A 258 8.34 21.36 17.49
CA LEU A 258 7.07 21.73 18.10
C LEU A 258 6.92 21.11 19.51
N ILE A 259 7.32 19.87 19.69
CA ILE A 259 7.28 19.20 21.01
C ILE A 259 8.26 19.87 21.99
N GLU A 260 9.43 20.24 21.52
CA GLU A 260 10.43 20.90 22.37
C GLU A 260 9.95 22.28 22.84
N ASP A 261 9.36 23.07 21.95
CA ASP A 261 8.78 24.36 22.32
C ASP A 261 7.59 24.17 23.26
N PHE A 262 6.73 23.17 23.01
CA PHE A 262 5.60 22.85 23.88
C PHE A 262 6.05 22.44 25.31
N ARG A 263 7.17 21.71 25.42
CA ARG A 263 7.73 21.35 26.73
C ARG A 263 8.24 22.56 27.51
N LYS A 264 8.88 23.52 26.83
CA LYS A 264 9.35 24.76 27.46
C LYS A 264 8.20 25.62 27.99
N GLU A 265 7.07 25.64 27.28
CA GLU A 265 5.86 26.37 27.67
C GLU A 265 5.09 25.69 28.83
N ASN A 266 5.36 24.41 29.12
CA ASN A 266 4.58 23.60 30.06
C ASN A 266 5.47 22.96 31.13
N TYR A 267 5.73 23.69 32.21
CA TYR A 267 6.53 23.18 33.34
C TYR A 267 5.90 21.91 33.96
N GLY A 268 6.72 20.92 34.29
CA GLY A 268 6.26 19.64 34.87
C GLY A 268 5.66 18.65 33.89
N LEU A 269 5.62 18.99 32.58
CA LEU A 269 5.19 18.08 31.52
C LEU A 269 6.38 17.35 30.88
N THR A 270 6.31 16.02 30.84
CA THR A 270 7.22 15.17 30.06
C THR A 270 6.52 14.69 28.81
N VAL A 271 7.14 14.89 27.65
CA VAL A 271 6.62 14.40 26.35
C VAL A 271 7.65 13.47 25.74
N ASN A 272 7.24 12.22 25.45
CA ASN A 272 8.06 11.23 24.78
C ASN A 272 7.48 10.95 23.40
N LEU A 273 8.30 11.05 22.35
CA LEU A 273 7.96 10.78 20.97
C LEU A 273 8.63 9.47 20.50
N ARG A 274 7.84 8.57 19.91
CA ARG A 274 8.32 7.35 19.27
C ARG A 274 7.72 7.21 17.87
N VAL A 275 8.56 6.92 16.88
CA VAL A 275 8.11 6.49 15.55
C VAL A 275 7.74 5.02 15.61
N THR A 276 6.55 4.67 15.16
CA THR A 276 6.06 3.28 15.11
C THR A 276 6.12 2.69 13.70
N ASN A 277 5.96 3.54 12.68
CA ASN A 277 6.15 3.17 11.28
C ASN A 277 6.50 4.40 10.44
N ARG A 278 7.21 4.19 9.32
CA ARG A 278 7.56 5.24 8.38
C ARG A 278 7.69 4.69 6.97
N VAL A 279 7.16 5.45 6.01
CA VAL A 279 7.32 5.20 4.57
C VAL A 279 7.54 6.53 3.89
N GLU A 280 8.58 6.63 3.07
CA GLU A 280 8.86 7.85 2.31
C GLU A 280 7.81 8.10 1.22
N PRO A 281 7.48 9.34 0.88
CA PRO A 281 6.68 9.64 -0.30
C PRO A 281 7.44 9.24 -1.56
N TYR A 282 6.71 8.82 -2.58
CA TYR A 282 7.31 8.43 -3.86
C TYR A 282 6.52 8.98 -5.05
N VAL A 283 7.25 9.47 -6.05
CA VAL A 283 6.70 9.95 -7.32
C VAL A 283 7.51 9.33 -8.44
N ALA A 284 6.89 8.43 -9.19
CA ALA A 284 7.48 7.82 -10.38
C ALA A 284 7.49 8.83 -11.55
N ARG A 285 8.43 8.69 -12.46
CA ARG A 285 8.45 9.45 -13.71
C ARG A 285 7.26 9.04 -14.58
N ARG A 286 6.61 10.01 -15.23
CA ARG A 286 5.39 9.81 -16.03
C ARG A 286 5.68 9.44 -17.49
N ASP A 287 6.92 9.56 -17.91
CA ASP A 287 7.40 9.33 -19.29
C ASP A 287 8.15 8.00 -19.45
N THR A 288 8.07 7.12 -18.45
CA THR A 288 8.74 5.82 -18.48
C THR A 288 8.07 4.83 -19.43
N ILE A 289 8.82 3.83 -19.86
CA ILE A 289 8.33 2.71 -20.66
C ILE A 289 7.13 2.01 -20.00
N VAL A 290 7.14 1.83 -18.67
CA VAL A 290 6.05 1.20 -17.91
C VAL A 290 4.75 2.00 -18.04
N VAL A 291 4.83 3.32 -17.83
CA VAL A 291 3.66 4.21 -17.95
C VAL A 291 3.16 4.29 -19.39
N LYS A 292 4.05 4.36 -20.37
CA LYS A 292 3.68 4.38 -21.81
C LYS A 292 2.98 3.08 -22.20
N ALA A 293 3.57 1.93 -21.86
CA ALA A 293 2.99 0.62 -22.18
C ALA A 293 1.60 0.42 -21.53
N LEU A 294 1.42 0.85 -20.27
CA LEU A 294 0.11 0.82 -19.62
C LEU A 294 -0.90 1.74 -20.30
N LYS A 295 -0.53 2.97 -20.68
CA LYS A 295 -1.41 3.89 -21.42
C LYS A 295 -1.89 3.29 -22.73
N GLU A 296 -0.98 2.77 -23.52
CA GLU A 296 -1.29 2.13 -24.80
C GLU A 296 -2.18 0.91 -24.61
N ALA A 297 -1.86 0.03 -23.63
CA ALA A 297 -2.67 -1.15 -23.34
C ALA A 297 -4.10 -0.79 -22.88
N ILE A 298 -4.25 0.27 -22.09
CA ILE A 298 -5.56 0.78 -21.66
C ILE A 298 -6.33 1.29 -22.86
N PHE A 299 -5.71 2.10 -23.71
CA PHE A 299 -6.35 2.64 -24.92
C PHE A 299 -6.79 1.53 -25.88
N GLU A 300 -5.94 0.53 -26.12
CA GLU A 300 -6.25 -0.61 -27.00
C GLU A 300 -7.41 -1.49 -26.49
N GLU A 301 -7.56 -1.64 -25.17
CA GLU A 301 -8.60 -2.51 -24.58
C GLU A 301 -9.91 -1.77 -24.26
N ILE A 302 -9.85 -0.46 -24.00
CA ILE A 302 -11.00 0.32 -23.51
C ILE A 302 -11.40 1.41 -24.51
N GLY A 303 -10.50 1.86 -25.40
CA GLY A 303 -10.73 2.98 -26.31
C GLY A 303 -10.67 4.36 -25.66
N GLU A 304 -10.16 4.46 -24.44
CA GLU A 304 -10.08 5.72 -23.69
C GLU A 304 -8.65 6.01 -23.23
N GLU A 305 -8.28 7.28 -23.18
CA GLU A 305 -7.00 7.74 -22.66
C GLU A 305 -6.85 7.47 -21.15
N ALA A 306 -5.73 6.89 -20.76
CA ALA A 306 -5.45 6.60 -19.37
C ALA A 306 -5.25 7.88 -18.54
N LYS A 307 -5.88 7.95 -17.35
CA LYS A 307 -5.68 9.03 -16.40
C LYS A 307 -4.54 8.69 -15.43
N LEU A 308 -3.67 9.66 -15.19
CA LEU A 308 -2.59 9.53 -14.22
C LEU A 308 -3.04 10.01 -12.84
N LEU A 309 -3.02 9.12 -11.85
CA LEU A 309 -3.48 9.40 -10.50
C LEU A 309 -2.32 9.60 -9.51
N ARG A 310 -2.59 10.43 -8.51
CA ARG A 310 -1.83 10.55 -7.28
C ARG A 310 -2.71 10.09 -6.12
N LYS A 311 -2.20 9.20 -5.29
CA LYS A 311 -2.94 8.71 -4.11
C LYS A 311 -2.41 9.32 -2.81
N THR A 312 -3.30 9.61 -1.88
CA THR A 312 -2.96 10.12 -0.54
C THR A 312 -2.56 9.02 0.43
N GLY A 313 -2.77 7.75 0.03
CA GLY A 313 -2.27 6.57 0.73
C GLY A 313 -0.78 6.31 0.50
N THR A 314 -0.33 5.18 0.98
CA THR A 314 0.98 4.56 0.69
C THR A 314 0.73 3.19 0.08
N GLY A 315 1.73 2.61 -0.56
CA GLY A 315 1.73 1.24 -1.05
C GLY A 315 3.17 0.73 -1.18
N ASP A 316 3.32 -0.51 -1.51
CA ASP A 316 4.62 -1.15 -1.69
C ASP A 316 5.49 -0.47 -2.75
N MET A 317 4.88 0.18 -3.74
CA MET A 317 5.59 0.99 -4.73
C MET A 317 6.45 2.10 -4.09
N ASN A 318 6.03 2.67 -2.94
CA ASN A 318 6.82 3.68 -2.22
C ASN A 318 8.17 3.12 -1.81
N ILE A 319 8.15 1.97 -1.14
CA ILE A 319 9.33 1.34 -0.55
C ILE A 319 10.24 0.83 -1.66
N PHE A 320 9.67 0.11 -2.63
CA PHE A 320 10.39 -0.46 -3.75
C PHE A 320 11.02 0.62 -4.64
N GLY A 321 10.23 1.61 -5.08
CA GLY A 321 10.70 2.67 -5.99
C GLY A 321 11.77 3.55 -5.37
N THR A 322 11.68 3.81 -4.06
CA THR A 322 12.73 4.54 -3.32
C THR A 322 14.06 3.80 -3.32
N TYR A 323 14.02 2.46 -3.23
CA TYR A 323 15.22 1.62 -3.17
C TYR A 323 15.81 1.35 -4.56
N PHE A 324 15.04 0.77 -5.47
CA PHE A 324 15.55 0.30 -6.77
C PHE A 324 15.73 1.41 -7.81
N LYS A 325 14.94 2.49 -7.74
CA LYS A 325 14.99 3.64 -8.68
C LYS A 325 14.82 3.27 -10.16
N ILE A 326 14.16 2.16 -10.44
CA ILE A 326 13.81 1.72 -11.79
C ILE A 326 12.43 2.26 -12.20
N PRO A 327 12.05 2.19 -13.49
CA PRO A 327 10.71 2.54 -13.93
C PRO A 327 9.64 1.68 -13.26
N VAL A 328 8.71 2.32 -12.56
CA VAL A 328 7.61 1.66 -11.85
C VAL A 328 6.31 2.42 -12.05
N ALA A 329 5.19 1.71 -11.97
CA ALA A 329 3.84 2.28 -11.89
C ALA A 329 2.94 1.34 -11.07
N THR A 330 1.83 1.85 -10.60
CA THR A 330 0.77 1.06 -9.99
C THR A 330 -0.44 1.05 -10.90
N TYR A 331 -1.01 -0.13 -11.09
CA TYR A 331 -2.20 -0.37 -11.87
C TYR A 331 -3.01 -1.52 -11.26
N GLY A 332 -4.33 -1.51 -11.44
CA GLY A 332 -5.20 -2.63 -11.10
C GLY A 332 -6.67 -2.26 -11.16
N PRO A 333 -7.54 -3.28 -11.30
CA PRO A 333 -8.99 -3.09 -11.35
C PRO A 333 -9.54 -2.71 -9.97
N GLY A 334 -10.77 -2.25 -9.96
CA GLY A 334 -11.55 -1.98 -8.76
C GLY A 334 -11.58 -0.53 -8.33
N ASN A 335 -12.68 -0.18 -7.69
CA ASN A 335 -12.90 1.14 -7.14
C ASN A 335 -12.30 1.23 -5.72
N SER A 336 -11.22 1.97 -5.55
CA SER A 336 -10.53 2.12 -4.26
C SER A 336 -11.39 2.70 -3.13
N THR A 337 -12.56 3.29 -3.42
CA THR A 337 -13.48 3.74 -2.36
C THR A 337 -14.17 2.58 -1.63
N LEU A 338 -14.12 1.37 -2.21
CA LEU A 338 -14.64 0.15 -1.59
C LEU A 338 -13.59 -0.57 -0.73
N SER A 339 -12.31 -0.18 -0.84
CA SER A 339 -11.23 -0.75 0.00
C SER A 339 -11.57 -0.58 1.48
N HIS A 340 -11.32 -1.64 2.26
CA HIS A 340 -11.55 -1.69 3.72
C HIS A 340 -13.03 -1.59 4.16
N THR A 341 -13.98 -1.51 3.23
CA THR A 341 -15.42 -1.54 3.57
C THR A 341 -15.94 -2.97 3.71
N PHE A 342 -17.14 -3.15 4.27
CA PHE A 342 -17.83 -4.45 4.29
C PHE A 342 -18.62 -4.76 3.01
N ASN A 343 -18.66 -3.81 2.06
CA ASN A 343 -19.30 -3.97 0.74
C ASN A 343 -18.28 -4.13 -0.38
N GLU A 344 -17.14 -4.75 -0.10
CA GLU A 344 -16.05 -4.92 -1.05
C GLU A 344 -16.42 -5.95 -2.13
N TYR A 345 -16.35 -5.54 -3.39
CA TYR A 345 -16.57 -6.38 -4.56
C TYR A 345 -15.80 -5.88 -5.77
N ILE A 346 -15.51 -6.78 -6.69
CA ILE A 346 -14.98 -6.45 -8.01
C ILE A 346 -16.00 -6.78 -9.11
N ASN A 347 -16.12 -5.91 -10.11
CA ASN A 347 -16.87 -6.23 -11.32
C ASN A 347 -16.07 -7.25 -12.15
N ILE A 348 -16.69 -8.40 -12.47
CA ILE A 348 -16.01 -9.50 -13.19
C ILE A 348 -15.52 -9.04 -14.57
N LYS A 349 -16.30 -8.24 -15.28
CA LYS A 349 -15.89 -7.70 -16.60
C LYS A 349 -14.66 -6.79 -16.46
N GLU A 350 -14.64 -5.92 -15.45
CA GLU A 350 -13.50 -5.06 -15.14
C GLU A 350 -12.25 -5.89 -14.80
N TYR A 351 -12.39 -6.90 -13.96
CA TYR A 351 -11.32 -7.84 -13.61
C TYR A 351 -10.73 -8.52 -14.84
N LEU A 352 -11.59 -9.10 -15.70
CA LEU A 352 -11.13 -9.79 -16.93
C LEU A 352 -10.48 -8.82 -17.93
N THR A 353 -10.98 -7.59 -18.03
CA THR A 353 -10.35 -6.56 -18.86
C THR A 353 -8.96 -6.19 -18.35
N SER A 354 -8.78 -6.10 -17.01
CA SER A 354 -7.48 -5.80 -16.43
C SER A 354 -6.41 -6.86 -16.73
N ILE A 355 -6.79 -8.13 -16.85
CA ILE A 355 -5.88 -9.21 -17.28
C ILE A 355 -5.31 -8.94 -18.68
N LYS A 356 -6.16 -8.52 -19.60
CA LYS A 356 -5.73 -8.19 -20.99
C LYS A 356 -4.80 -6.98 -20.99
N ILE A 357 -5.11 -5.96 -20.18
CA ILE A 357 -4.28 -4.76 -20.05
C ILE A 357 -2.90 -5.09 -19.45
N TYR A 358 -2.84 -5.88 -18.38
CA TYR A 358 -1.56 -6.36 -17.85
C TYR A 358 -0.76 -7.13 -18.90
N LYS A 359 -1.40 -8.09 -19.57
CA LYS A 359 -0.78 -8.89 -20.64
C LYS A 359 -0.16 -7.99 -21.73
N ARG A 360 -0.95 -7.07 -22.29
CA ARG A 360 -0.47 -6.15 -23.33
C ARG A 360 0.65 -5.24 -22.85
N ALA A 361 0.50 -4.65 -21.66
CA ALA A 361 1.50 -3.76 -21.11
C ALA A 361 2.84 -4.47 -20.89
N VAL A 362 2.84 -5.68 -20.29
CA VAL A 362 4.05 -6.46 -20.09
C VAL A 362 4.70 -6.84 -21.42
N LYS A 363 3.91 -7.30 -22.40
CA LYS A 363 4.40 -7.62 -23.75
C LYS A 363 5.11 -6.42 -24.38
N LYS A 364 4.47 -5.24 -24.36
CA LYS A 364 5.05 -3.99 -24.87
C LYS A 364 6.37 -3.59 -24.15
N ILE A 365 6.43 -3.77 -22.84
CA ILE A 365 7.66 -3.51 -22.06
C ILE A 365 8.78 -4.44 -22.52
N LEU A 366 8.50 -5.74 -22.64
CA LEU A 366 9.49 -6.73 -23.07
C LEU A 366 9.99 -6.48 -24.50
N GLU A 367 9.10 -6.11 -25.42
CA GLU A 367 9.44 -5.82 -26.82
C GLU A 367 10.20 -4.49 -27.00
N SER A 368 9.81 -3.44 -26.27
CA SER A 368 10.38 -2.08 -26.43
C SER A 368 11.75 -1.93 -25.82
N ALA A 369 12.04 -2.63 -24.72
CA ALA A 369 13.37 -2.66 -24.10
C ALA A 369 14.43 -3.33 -24.97
N CYS A 370 14.04 -3.80 -26.14
CA CYS A 370 14.88 -4.45 -27.15
C CYS A 370 15.41 -3.50 -28.22
N ARG A 371 14.84 -2.31 -28.31
CA ARG A 371 15.18 -1.32 -29.34
C ARG A 371 16.12 -0.24 -28.83
N THR A 372 16.42 -0.27 -27.53
CA THR A 372 17.38 0.60 -26.85
C THR A 372 18.62 -0.15 -26.43
#